data_434fefbf70067ff1588884d2d79e9b6e
#
_entry.id   434fefbf70067ff1588884d2d79e9b6e
#
_cell.length_a   1.000
_cell.length_b   1.000
_cell.length_c   1.000
_cell.angle_alpha   90.00
_cell.angle_beta   90.00
_cell.angle_gamma   90.00
#
_symmetry.space_group_name_H-M   'P 1'
#
loop_
_entity.id
_entity.type
_entity.pdbx_description
1 polymer ?
#
loop_
_entity_poly.entity_id
_entity_poly.type
_entity_poly.pdbx_seq_one_letter_code
_entity_poly.pdbx_strand_id
1 'polypeptide(L)'
;MSLLIRKKVLVCAASFSRTLSVFPTTSNAIRCRSLSLLSRPSIQIKSVVSATAIKRLPRQVAMSSPLSTKTTPPPVDPVQHAVVSTFDLFSIGVGPSSSHTVGPMRAAKIFVEHIADLGVLEKTQQMRVDLYGSLALTGIGHGTPNAVLMGLEGETPEGVDTHSIIPRVETMYKDKTLNLNGHHSIPFVPDKHLIFHFRESLPQHPNGMRFSAYDGKGDLIATNEFFSIGGGFVVNEETKLAENAYYKDARVDHAQDITISAAAEEVASHAPPPLPDLSTPIEPTSDSSVPVAKTQSDSIVAALPFYDAESLLRICETENLSIAQVVFRNELQWRSAEEVAERTLKLWDVMNCSIQNGIASEEEYLPGQLRVRRRAPALHKRLMAGIADYAGFSSGPVGNTGNVPKPVPNSTKITRGAVPSRPARRNLPALDWISLYALAVNEENAAGGRVVTAPTNGAAGTIPAVLKYYLEFICPSRAQMEQDIIEFMLTAAAIGMLYKRGASISAAEMGCQGEVGVACSMAAAAFTAVMGGTVEQIENAAEIGMEHNLGLTCDPPMGLVVIPCIERNALAAVKAVTAAQLALNGDGSHRVTLDQVIATMRQTGIDMMSKYKETSEGGLAVNVPVC
;
A
#
# COMPACT_ATOMS: atom_id res chain seq x y z
N MET A 1 -9.52 2.30 -35.85
CA MET A 1 -8.87 2.47 -34.55
C MET A 1 -8.03 1.25 -34.13
N SER A 2 -8.11 0.14 -34.81
CA SER A 2 -7.37 -1.12 -34.45
C SER A 2 -5.96 -1.25 -35.08
N LEU A 3 -5.55 -0.37 -35.98
CA LEU A 3 -4.24 -0.47 -36.66
C LEU A 3 -3.13 0.46 -36.11
N LEU A 4 -3.47 1.44 -35.28
CA LEU A 4 -2.48 2.37 -34.71
C LEU A 4 -1.84 1.85 -33.40
N ILE A 5 -2.49 0.94 -32.71
CA ILE A 5 -1.99 0.35 -31.44
C ILE A 5 -0.88 -0.67 -31.74
N ARG A 6 -0.95 -1.39 -32.87
CA ARG A 6 0.08 -2.37 -33.24
C ARG A 6 1.44 -1.78 -33.66
N LYS A 7 1.51 -0.50 -34.05
CA LYS A 7 2.77 0.12 -34.49
C LYS A 7 3.64 0.67 -33.36
N LYS A 8 3.09 0.97 -32.17
CA LYS A 8 3.88 1.44 -31.02
C LYS A 8 4.50 0.29 -30.19
N VAL A 9 3.92 -0.88 -30.22
CA VAL A 9 4.45 -2.06 -29.51
C VAL A 9 5.67 -2.67 -30.24
N LEU A 10 5.77 -2.49 -31.57
CA LEU A 10 6.88 -3.05 -32.35
C LEU A 10 8.20 -2.27 -32.24
N VAL A 11 8.18 -1.02 -31.80
CA VAL A 11 9.41 -0.20 -31.70
C VAL A 11 10.21 -0.52 -30.43
N CYS A 12 9.59 -0.97 -29.35
CA CYS A 12 10.31 -1.40 -28.15
C CYS A 12 10.96 -2.80 -28.27
N ALA A 13 10.44 -3.65 -29.16
CA ALA A 13 10.95 -5.03 -29.33
C ALA A 13 12.18 -5.14 -30.25
N ALA A 14 12.45 -4.12 -31.06
CA ALA A 14 13.52 -4.18 -32.08
C ALA A 14 14.94 -3.84 -31.58
N SER A 15 15.07 -3.26 -30.38
CA SER A 15 16.38 -2.84 -29.85
C SER A 15 17.13 -3.93 -29.05
N PHE A 16 16.51 -5.04 -28.72
CA PHE A 16 17.12 -6.08 -27.86
C PHE A 16 17.50 -7.38 -28.57
N SER A 17 17.34 -7.48 -29.89
CA SER A 17 17.47 -8.75 -30.63
C SER A 17 18.84 -9.00 -31.29
N ARG A 18 19.92 -8.31 -30.92
CA ARG A 18 21.20 -8.45 -31.66
C ARG A 18 22.44 -8.84 -30.87
N THR A 19 22.36 -9.34 -29.66
CA THR A 19 23.59 -9.79 -28.95
C THR A 19 23.36 -11.03 -28.07
N LEU A 20 23.07 -12.17 -28.67
CA LEU A 20 23.32 -13.47 -28.04
C LEU A 20 23.47 -14.56 -29.12
N SER A 21 24.66 -14.68 -29.69
CA SER A 21 25.13 -15.89 -30.30
C SER A 21 26.63 -15.94 -30.12
N VAL A 22 27.09 -17.07 -29.64
CA VAL A 22 28.45 -17.61 -29.55
C VAL A 22 29.01 -17.75 -28.11
N PHE A 23 28.84 -18.94 -27.56
CA PHE A 23 29.82 -19.54 -26.66
C PHE A 23 30.18 -20.95 -27.17
N PRO A 24 31.47 -21.24 -27.41
CA PRO A 24 31.94 -22.60 -27.65
C PRO A 24 32.24 -23.31 -26.31
N THR A 25 31.76 -24.54 -26.24
CA THR A 25 32.07 -25.54 -25.22
C THR A 25 33.53 -25.99 -25.29
N THR A 26 34.28 -25.81 -24.20
CA THR A 26 35.47 -26.62 -23.95
C THR A 26 35.50 -27.04 -22.49
N SER A 27 35.40 -28.35 -22.29
CA SER A 27 35.63 -29.05 -21.03
C SER A 27 37.09 -29.03 -20.64
N ASN A 28 37.41 -28.63 -19.41
CA ASN A 28 38.64 -29.06 -18.75
C ASN A 28 38.39 -29.34 -17.28
N ALA A 29 38.49 -30.62 -16.97
CA ALA A 29 38.47 -31.18 -15.64
C ALA A 29 39.76 -30.81 -14.88
N ILE A 30 39.62 -30.16 -13.72
CA ILE A 30 40.73 -30.00 -12.76
C ILE A 30 40.44 -30.86 -11.53
N ARG A 31 41.34 -31.82 -11.31
CA ARG A 31 41.36 -32.75 -10.18
C ARG A 31 41.62 -31.99 -8.86
N CYS A 32 40.77 -32.20 -7.89
CA CYS A 32 41.02 -31.90 -6.48
C CYS A 32 42.08 -32.88 -5.93
N ARG A 33 43.19 -32.35 -5.42
CA ARG A 33 44.08 -33.06 -4.50
C ARG A 33 43.73 -32.73 -3.06
N SER A 34 43.43 -33.77 -2.32
CA SER A 34 43.33 -33.80 -0.86
C SER A 34 44.66 -33.43 -0.20
N LEU A 35 44.60 -32.55 0.79
CA LEU A 35 45.68 -32.39 1.79
C LEU A 35 45.07 -32.53 3.18
N SER A 36 45.62 -33.53 3.88
CA SER A 36 45.27 -33.95 5.22
C SER A 36 46.01 -33.14 6.29
N LEU A 37 45.33 -32.97 7.42
CA LEU A 37 45.78 -32.91 8.81
C LEU A 37 47.00 -32.03 9.17
N LEU A 38 46.73 -31.04 10.00
CA LEU A 38 47.59 -30.72 11.15
C LEU A 38 46.74 -30.19 12.35
N SER A 39 47.15 -30.66 13.48
CA SER A 39 46.61 -30.70 14.81
C SER A 39 46.39 -29.34 15.50
N ARG A 40 45.41 -29.36 16.42
CA ARG A 40 45.09 -28.30 17.39
C ARG A 40 46.16 -28.09 18.46
N PRO A 41 46.19 -26.93 19.11
CA PRO A 41 46.37 -26.88 20.56
C PRO A 41 45.14 -26.33 21.29
N SER A 42 44.75 -27.06 22.33
CA SER A 42 43.73 -26.73 23.31
C SER A 42 44.24 -25.64 24.27
N ILE A 43 43.44 -24.56 24.39
CA ILE A 43 43.63 -23.56 25.47
C ILE A 43 42.59 -23.82 26.53
N GLN A 44 43.05 -24.22 27.70
CA GLN A 44 42.26 -24.31 28.92
C GLN A 44 42.06 -22.91 29.50
N ILE A 45 40.80 -22.48 29.68
CA ILE A 45 40.46 -21.32 30.49
C ILE A 45 40.03 -21.82 31.86
N LYS A 46 40.81 -21.47 32.87
CA LYS A 46 40.48 -21.70 34.29
C LYS A 46 39.42 -20.68 34.72
N SER A 47 38.31 -21.19 35.21
CA SER A 47 37.27 -20.43 35.89
C SER A 47 37.73 -20.00 37.28
N VAL A 48 37.73 -18.71 37.56
CA VAL A 48 37.82 -18.19 38.94
C VAL A 48 36.41 -17.76 39.35
N VAL A 49 35.80 -18.53 40.25
CA VAL A 49 34.53 -18.19 40.91
C VAL A 49 34.87 -17.45 42.17
N SER A 50 34.48 -16.19 42.29
CA SER A 50 34.47 -15.45 43.55
C SER A 50 33.03 -15.36 44.04
N ALA A 51 32.77 -16.03 45.15
CA ALA A 51 31.48 -15.99 45.83
C ALA A 51 31.41 -14.76 46.74
N THR A 52 30.45 -13.89 46.48
CA THR A 52 30.08 -12.82 47.42
C THR A 52 28.65 -13.10 47.89
N ALA A 53 28.54 -13.39 49.18
CA ALA A 53 27.29 -13.71 49.90
C ALA A 53 26.40 -12.46 49.97
N ILE A 54 25.16 -12.55 49.47
CA ILE A 54 24.09 -11.59 49.72
C ILE A 54 23.06 -12.26 50.67
N LYS A 55 22.89 -11.67 51.84
CA LYS A 55 21.93 -12.04 52.87
C LYS A 55 20.48 -11.95 52.37
N ARG A 56 19.75 -13.04 52.55
CA ARG A 56 18.29 -13.08 52.37
C ARG A 56 17.59 -12.44 53.55
N LEU A 57 16.68 -11.49 53.26
CA LEU A 57 15.61 -11.07 54.17
C LEU A 57 14.28 -11.62 53.63
N PRO A 58 13.43 -12.19 54.45
CA PRO A 58 12.14 -12.69 54.02
C PRO A 58 11.11 -11.54 54.02
N ARG A 59 10.49 -11.29 52.90
CA ARG A 59 9.28 -10.45 52.81
C ARG A 59 8.15 -11.34 52.32
N GLN A 60 7.28 -11.74 53.27
CA GLN A 60 5.96 -12.27 52.95
C GLN A 60 5.14 -11.17 52.28
N VAL A 61 4.77 -11.40 51.04
CA VAL A 61 3.71 -10.63 50.36
C VAL A 61 2.51 -11.56 50.28
N ALA A 62 1.44 -11.18 50.95
CA ALA A 62 0.15 -11.84 50.88
C ALA A 62 -0.37 -11.78 49.45
N MET A 63 -0.64 -12.94 48.86
CA MET A 63 -1.37 -13.06 47.61
C MET A 63 -2.84 -12.73 47.86
N SER A 64 -3.28 -11.55 47.44
CA SER A 64 -4.69 -11.26 47.26
C SER A 64 -5.14 -11.93 45.95
N SER A 65 -6.15 -12.76 46.04
CA SER A 65 -6.80 -13.42 44.91
C SER A 65 -7.30 -12.42 43.90
N PRO A 66 -7.13 -12.63 42.57
CA PRO A 66 -7.72 -11.76 41.59
C PRO A 66 -9.24 -11.92 41.59
N LEU A 67 -9.96 -10.81 41.75
CA LEU A 67 -11.38 -10.73 41.42
C LEU A 67 -11.55 -11.10 39.95
N SER A 68 -12.22 -12.23 39.73
CA SER A 68 -12.70 -12.63 38.41
C SER A 68 -13.83 -11.69 37.99
N THR A 69 -13.48 -10.62 37.31
CA THR A 69 -14.46 -9.90 36.50
C THR A 69 -14.70 -10.74 35.23
N LYS A 70 -15.83 -11.44 35.20
CA LYS A 70 -16.38 -11.97 33.96
C LYS A 70 -16.70 -10.81 33.05
N THR A 71 -15.72 -10.37 32.27
CA THR A 71 -15.98 -9.59 31.07
C THR A 71 -16.60 -10.56 30.07
N THR A 72 -17.90 -10.41 29.82
CA THR A 72 -18.54 -10.97 28.63
C THR A 72 -17.72 -10.52 27.43
N PRO A 73 -17.26 -11.45 26.59
CA PRO A 73 -16.61 -11.05 25.35
C PRO A 73 -17.60 -10.16 24.56
N PRO A 74 -17.11 -9.12 23.87
CA PRO A 74 -17.96 -8.33 22.99
C PRO A 74 -18.67 -9.27 22.00
N PRO A 75 -19.88 -8.94 21.54
CA PRO A 75 -20.59 -9.76 20.58
C PRO A 75 -19.66 -10.04 19.40
N VAL A 76 -19.48 -11.32 19.09
CA VAL A 76 -18.70 -11.77 17.93
C VAL A 76 -19.51 -11.32 16.74
N ASP A 77 -19.03 -10.29 16.02
CA ASP A 77 -19.57 -9.92 14.72
C ASP A 77 -19.60 -11.18 13.83
N PRO A 78 -20.61 -11.32 12.96
CA PRO A 78 -20.65 -12.43 12.02
C PRO A 78 -19.30 -12.53 11.32
N VAL A 79 -18.69 -13.72 11.36
CA VAL A 79 -17.28 -13.93 10.98
C VAL A 79 -17.10 -13.64 9.50
N GLN A 80 -16.69 -12.41 9.19
CA GLN A 80 -16.45 -11.95 7.83
C GLN A 80 -15.13 -12.52 7.30
N HIS A 81 -15.15 -13.21 6.15
CA HIS A 81 -13.93 -13.74 5.53
C HIS A 81 -12.99 -12.63 5.05
N ALA A 82 -11.69 -12.95 4.86
CA ALA A 82 -10.68 -11.99 4.40
C ALA A 82 -10.75 -11.70 2.90
N VAL A 83 -11.42 -12.57 2.13
CA VAL A 83 -11.42 -12.55 0.66
C VAL A 83 -12.08 -11.29 0.13
N VAL A 84 -11.31 -10.52 -0.63
CA VAL A 84 -11.75 -9.42 -1.50
C VAL A 84 -11.12 -9.65 -2.87
N SER A 85 -11.60 -8.97 -3.92
CA SER A 85 -10.97 -9.13 -5.23
C SER A 85 -9.52 -8.63 -5.22
N THR A 86 -8.64 -9.39 -5.87
CA THR A 86 -7.24 -8.99 -6.15
C THR A 86 -7.17 -7.61 -6.79
N PHE A 87 -8.14 -7.31 -7.69
CA PHE A 87 -8.20 -6.06 -8.43
C PHE A 87 -8.76 -4.90 -7.61
N ASP A 88 -9.33 -5.20 -6.45
CA ASP A 88 -9.65 -4.20 -5.43
C ASP A 88 -8.44 -3.88 -4.56
N LEU A 89 -7.63 -4.87 -4.21
CA LEU A 89 -6.41 -4.68 -3.44
C LEU A 89 -5.32 -3.99 -4.27
N PHE A 90 -5.12 -4.45 -5.51
CA PHE A 90 -4.25 -3.84 -6.50
C PHE A 90 -5.06 -3.00 -7.48
N SER A 91 -4.99 -1.71 -7.41
CA SER A 91 -5.69 -0.85 -8.34
C SER A 91 -4.76 0.17 -8.99
N ILE A 92 -5.02 0.42 -10.27
CA ILE A 92 -4.33 1.47 -11.00
C ILE A 92 -4.82 2.80 -10.47
N GLY A 93 -3.89 3.70 -10.18
CA GLY A 93 -4.20 5.01 -9.64
C GLY A 93 -3.15 6.06 -10.01
N VAL A 94 -3.32 7.22 -9.45
CA VAL A 94 -2.43 8.36 -9.60
C VAL A 94 -1.78 8.70 -8.27
N GLY A 95 -0.48 9.06 -8.30
CA GLY A 95 0.24 9.50 -7.11
C GLY A 95 -0.28 10.83 -6.54
N PRO A 96 0.20 11.18 -5.34
CA PRO A 96 1.17 10.45 -4.55
C PRO A 96 0.59 9.48 -3.49
N SER A 97 -0.72 9.55 -3.15
CA SER A 97 -1.29 8.82 -2.01
C SER A 97 -2.57 8.07 -2.37
N SER A 98 -2.70 6.81 -1.94
CA SER A 98 -3.95 6.06 -2.10
C SER A 98 -5.07 6.58 -1.20
N SER A 99 -4.76 6.96 0.05
CA SER A 99 -5.74 7.47 1.02
C SER A 99 -6.11 8.94 0.79
N HIS A 100 -5.16 9.76 0.31
CA HIS A 100 -5.32 11.21 0.18
C HIS A 100 -5.52 11.69 -1.26
N THR A 101 -5.28 10.85 -2.28
CA THR A 101 -5.46 11.19 -3.70
C THR A 101 -6.49 10.28 -4.35
N VAL A 102 -6.21 8.97 -4.41
CA VAL A 102 -7.07 7.98 -5.10
C VAL A 102 -8.44 7.89 -4.43
N GLY A 103 -8.49 7.70 -3.11
CA GLY A 103 -9.74 7.64 -2.35
C GLY A 103 -10.61 8.89 -2.49
N PRO A 104 -10.11 10.10 -2.22
CA PRO A 104 -10.86 11.33 -2.42
C PRO A 104 -11.35 11.55 -3.85
N MET A 105 -10.58 11.18 -4.89
CA MET A 105 -11.04 11.25 -6.28
C MET A 105 -12.22 10.32 -6.52
N ARG A 106 -12.16 9.07 -6.01
CA ARG A 106 -13.27 8.11 -6.10
C ARG A 106 -14.51 8.59 -5.34
N ALA A 107 -14.34 9.06 -4.10
CA ALA A 107 -15.45 9.57 -3.30
C ALA A 107 -16.18 10.71 -4.00
N ALA A 108 -15.43 11.65 -4.57
CA ALA A 108 -15.97 12.78 -5.31
C ALA A 108 -16.74 12.33 -6.57
N LYS A 109 -16.19 11.36 -7.31
CA LYS A 109 -16.85 10.76 -8.46
C LYS A 109 -18.14 10.04 -8.06
N ILE A 110 -18.11 9.19 -7.05
CA ILE A 110 -19.28 8.48 -6.54
C ILE A 110 -20.38 9.48 -6.15
N PHE A 111 -20.01 10.57 -5.48
CA PHE A 111 -20.98 11.59 -5.08
C PHE A 111 -21.60 12.31 -6.29
N VAL A 112 -20.80 12.71 -7.29
CA VAL A 112 -21.34 13.41 -8.46
C VAL A 112 -22.19 12.49 -9.34
N GLU A 113 -21.86 11.22 -9.46
CA GLU A 113 -22.69 10.21 -10.13
C GLU A 113 -24.00 10.00 -9.37
N HIS A 114 -23.94 9.87 -8.05
CA HIS A 114 -25.13 9.71 -7.21
C HIS A 114 -26.11 10.87 -7.37
N ILE A 115 -25.67 12.14 -7.35
CA ILE A 115 -26.54 13.29 -7.57
C ILE A 115 -27.09 13.38 -9.00
N ALA A 116 -26.36 12.82 -9.98
CA ALA A 116 -26.84 12.68 -11.35
C ALA A 116 -27.98 11.62 -11.43
N ASP A 117 -27.78 10.46 -10.80
CA ASP A 117 -28.78 9.38 -10.75
C ASP A 117 -30.07 9.82 -10.02
N LEU A 118 -29.94 10.66 -8.99
CA LEU A 118 -31.06 11.28 -8.30
C LEU A 118 -31.77 12.37 -9.15
N GLY A 119 -31.24 12.74 -10.32
CA GLY A 119 -31.80 13.80 -11.17
C GLY A 119 -31.71 15.20 -10.56
N VAL A 120 -30.77 15.44 -9.62
CA VAL A 120 -30.56 16.74 -8.99
C VAL A 120 -29.29 17.45 -9.43
N LEU A 121 -28.46 16.82 -10.28
CA LEU A 121 -27.22 17.40 -10.77
C LEU A 121 -27.43 18.77 -11.43
N GLU A 122 -28.41 18.87 -12.36
CA GLU A 122 -28.72 20.12 -13.08
C GLU A 122 -29.31 21.22 -12.18
N LYS A 123 -29.81 20.86 -10.99
CA LYS A 123 -30.32 21.81 -9.99
C LYS A 123 -29.19 22.33 -9.08
N THR A 124 -28.06 21.66 -9.05
CA THR A 124 -26.92 22.03 -8.22
C THR A 124 -26.29 23.31 -8.73
N GLN A 125 -26.26 24.34 -7.88
CA GLN A 125 -25.64 25.64 -8.20
C GLN A 125 -24.42 25.92 -7.32
N GLN A 126 -24.24 25.16 -6.24
CA GLN A 126 -23.08 25.26 -5.37
C GLN A 126 -22.70 23.87 -4.86
N MET A 127 -21.41 23.59 -4.87
CA MET A 127 -20.80 22.40 -4.28
C MET A 127 -19.88 22.82 -3.15
N ARG A 128 -19.98 22.16 -1.99
CA ARG A 128 -19.07 22.34 -0.88
C ARG A 128 -18.46 21.00 -0.49
N VAL A 129 -17.15 21.00 -0.24
CA VAL A 129 -16.39 19.84 0.22
C VAL A 129 -15.68 20.21 1.52
N ASP A 130 -15.93 19.43 2.56
CA ASP A 130 -15.31 19.55 3.87
C ASP A 130 -14.34 18.38 4.07
N LEU A 131 -13.06 18.66 4.35
CA LEU A 131 -12.01 17.69 4.60
C LEU A 131 -11.65 17.70 6.08
N TYR A 132 -11.53 16.52 6.71
CA TYR A 132 -11.34 16.36 8.14
C TYR A 132 -10.05 15.60 8.47
N GLY A 133 -9.56 15.77 9.68
CA GLY A 133 -8.46 15.01 10.27
C GLY A 133 -7.21 14.97 9.40
N SER A 134 -6.70 13.79 9.08
CA SER A 134 -5.49 13.63 8.28
C SER A 134 -5.63 14.17 6.86
N LEU A 135 -6.82 14.07 6.23
CA LEU A 135 -7.08 14.69 4.92
C LEU A 135 -6.94 16.21 4.94
N ALA A 136 -7.27 16.86 6.05
CA ALA A 136 -7.05 18.29 6.20
C ALA A 136 -5.57 18.60 6.48
N LEU A 137 -4.92 17.87 7.40
CA LEU A 137 -3.57 18.15 7.86
C LEU A 137 -2.50 17.96 6.78
N THR A 138 -2.62 16.93 5.96
CA THR A 138 -1.61 16.56 4.96
C THR A 138 -2.11 16.60 3.52
N GLY A 139 -3.41 16.86 3.31
CA GLY A 139 -4.07 16.75 2.01
C GLY A 139 -3.49 17.67 0.93
N ILE A 140 -3.02 18.87 1.28
CA ILE A 140 -2.39 19.77 0.31
C ILE A 140 -1.12 19.14 -0.27
N GLY A 141 -0.27 18.57 0.60
CA GLY A 141 0.96 17.88 0.19
C GLY A 141 0.71 16.61 -0.61
N HIS A 142 -0.43 15.98 -0.39
CA HIS A 142 -0.87 14.76 -1.10
C HIS A 142 -1.73 15.04 -2.35
N GLY A 143 -1.98 16.30 -2.71
CA GLY A 143 -2.80 16.64 -3.87
C GLY A 143 -4.29 16.34 -3.71
N THR A 144 -4.81 16.22 -2.48
CA THR A 144 -6.24 15.95 -2.21
C THR A 144 -7.18 16.95 -2.88
N PRO A 145 -6.91 18.29 -2.84
CA PRO A 145 -7.74 19.25 -3.56
C PRO A 145 -7.90 18.94 -5.04
N ASN A 146 -6.79 18.65 -5.71
CA ASN A 146 -6.78 18.36 -7.14
C ASN A 146 -7.55 17.07 -7.44
N ALA A 147 -7.35 16.04 -6.62
CA ALA A 147 -8.03 14.76 -6.75
C ALA A 147 -9.56 14.88 -6.60
N VAL A 148 -10.01 15.62 -5.59
CA VAL A 148 -11.44 15.90 -5.37
C VAL A 148 -12.05 16.62 -6.58
N LEU A 149 -11.39 17.66 -7.09
CA LEU A 149 -11.89 18.41 -8.25
C LEU A 149 -11.97 17.55 -9.50
N MET A 150 -10.97 16.72 -9.77
CA MET A 150 -11.03 15.77 -10.88
C MET A 150 -12.16 14.76 -10.73
N GLY A 151 -12.36 14.22 -9.51
CA GLY A 151 -13.47 13.31 -9.24
C GLY A 151 -14.85 13.96 -9.43
N LEU A 152 -15.03 15.22 -8.99
CA LEU A 152 -16.26 15.99 -9.24
C LEU A 152 -16.48 16.28 -10.73
N GLU A 153 -15.43 16.39 -11.55
CA GLU A 153 -15.54 16.45 -13.00
C GLU A 153 -15.81 15.07 -13.65
N GLY A 154 -15.95 13.99 -12.86
CA GLY A 154 -16.28 12.66 -13.37
C GLY A 154 -15.07 11.80 -13.74
N GLU A 155 -13.85 12.25 -13.44
CA GLU A 155 -12.64 11.47 -13.70
C GLU A 155 -12.48 10.31 -12.72
N THR A 156 -11.77 9.26 -13.17
CA THR A 156 -11.35 8.15 -12.32
C THR A 156 -9.84 8.14 -12.14
N PRO A 157 -9.34 7.60 -11.01
CA PRO A 157 -7.89 7.42 -10.84
C PRO A 157 -7.24 6.59 -11.95
N GLU A 158 -7.97 5.63 -12.51
CA GLU A 158 -7.53 4.74 -13.57
C GLU A 158 -7.47 5.43 -14.94
N GLY A 159 -8.41 6.35 -15.20
CA GLY A 159 -8.64 6.96 -16.51
C GLY A 159 -8.00 8.33 -16.70
N VAL A 160 -7.88 9.12 -15.63
CA VAL A 160 -7.43 10.51 -15.72
C VAL A 160 -6.05 10.64 -16.38
N ASP A 161 -5.88 11.58 -17.29
CA ASP A 161 -4.54 11.94 -17.78
C ASP A 161 -3.78 12.71 -16.68
N THR A 162 -2.76 12.09 -16.13
CA THR A 162 -1.97 12.63 -15.00
C THR A 162 -1.34 13.99 -15.32
N HIS A 163 -0.96 14.23 -16.59
CA HIS A 163 -0.38 15.50 -17.03
C HIS A 163 -1.43 16.63 -17.18
N SER A 164 -2.71 16.29 -17.31
CA SER A 164 -3.79 17.26 -17.43
C SER A 164 -4.29 17.81 -16.09
N ILE A 165 -4.02 17.11 -14.96
CA ILE A 165 -4.59 17.45 -13.65
C ILE A 165 -4.24 18.89 -13.24
N ILE A 166 -2.95 19.21 -13.17
CA ILE A 166 -2.49 20.54 -12.69
C ILE A 166 -3.01 21.66 -13.60
N PRO A 167 -2.85 21.63 -14.94
CA PRO A 167 -3.36 22.67 -15.81
C PRO A 167 -4.90 22.87 -15.71
N ARG A 168 -5.66 21.77 -15.55
CA ARG A 168 -7.13 21.84 -15.40
C ARG A 168 -7.50 22.54 -14.09
N VAL A 169 -6.88 22.16 -12.97
CA VAL A 169 -7.14 22.78 -11.67
C VAL A 169 -6.75 24.25 -11.66
N GLU A 170 -5.62 24.63 -12.26
CA GLU A 170 -5.21 26.03 -12.40
C GLU A 170 -6.27 26.84 -13.20
N THR A 171 -6.83 26.24 -14.25
CA THR A 171 -7.90 26.83 -15.04
C THR A 171 -9.17 27.02 -14.21
N MET A 172 -9.60 26.00 -13.45
CA MET A 172 -10.75 26.09 -12.53
C MET A 172 -10.58 27.21 -11.51
N TYR A 173 -9.41 27.37 -10.94
CA TYR A 173 -9.13 28.41 -9.95
C TYR A 173 -9.13 29.81 -10.58
N LYS A 174 -8.58 29.93 -11.78
CA LYS A 174 -8.56 31.20 -12.53
C LYS A 174 -9.94 31.63 -12.97
N ASP A 175 -10.70 30.72 -13.57
CA ASP A 175 -12.01 30.99 -14.15
C ASP A 175 -13.13 30.93 -13.09
N LYS A 176 -12.83 30.43 -11.89
CA LYS A 176 -13.74 30.23 -10.78
C LYS A 176 -14.96 29.39 -11.16
N THR A 177 -14.75 28.35 -11.93
CA THR A 177 -15.78 27.42 -12.41
C THR A 177 -15.36 25.98 -12.18
N LEU A 178 -16.34 25.10 -11.97
CA LEU A 178 -16.18 23.65 -11.86
C LEU A 178 -17.26 22.99 -12.73
N ASN A 179 -16.87 22.02 -13.56
CA ASN A 179 -17.79 21.29 -14.43
C ASN A 179 -18.17 19.94 -13.79
N LEU A 180 -19.26 19.92 -13.04
CA LEU A 180 -19.75 18.69 -12.40
C LEU A 180 -20.07 17.62 -13.46
N ASN A 181 -19.55 16.41 -13.23
CA ASN A 181 -19.65 15.26 -14.14
C ASN A 181 -19.26 15.60 -15.62
N GLY A 182 -18.38 16.58 -15.79
CA GLY A 182 -17.84 16.98 -17.11
C GLY A 182 -18.77 17.85 -17.97
N HIS A 183 -20.00 18.15 -17.54
CA HIS A 183 -20.96 18.89 -18.37
C HIS A 183 -21.78 19.98 -17.65
N HIS A 184 -21.97 19.92 -16.32
CA HIS A 184 -22.74 20.92 -15.59
C HIS A 184 -21.81 21.94 -14.91
N SER A 185 -21.72 23.14 -15.46
CA SER A 185 -20.80 24.20 -14.98
C SER A 185 -21.43 24.99 -13.84
N ILE A 186 -20.74 25.07 -12.70
CA ILE A 186 -21.12 25.85 -11.54
C ILE A 186 -20.03 26.82 -11.11
N PRO A 187 -20.36 27.91 -10.38
CA PRO A 187 -19.36 28.76 -9.74
C PRO A 187 -18.57 28.02 -8.68
N PHE A 188 -17.23 28.15 -8.71
CA PHE A 188 -16.35 27.52 -7.74
C PHE A 188 -15.28 28.49 -7.24
N VAL A 189 -15.26 28.74 -5.92
CA VAL A 189 -14.24 29.56 -5.26
C VAL A 189 -13.58 28.69 -4.20
N PRO A 190 -12.30 28.31 -4.38
CA PRO A 190 -11.61 27.34 -3.51
C PRO A 190 -11.79 27.62 -2.01
N ASP A 191 -11.50 28.84 -1.56
CA ASP A 191 -11.53 29.22 -0.15
C ASP A 191 -12.93 29.15 0.51
N LYS A 192 -13.99 29.09 -0.31
CA LYS A 192 -15.38 29.00 0.17
C LYS A 192 -15.97 27.62 0.04
N HIS A 193 -15.50 26.86 -0.95
CA HIS A 193 -16.15 25.62 -1.36
C HIS A 193 -15.30 24.37 -1.00
N LEU A 194 -14.03 24.55 -0.66
CA LEU A 194 -13.15 23.48 -0.19
C LEU A 194 -12.59 23.86 1.18
N ILE A 195 -13.15 23.26 2.23
CA ILE A 195 -12.90 23.64 3.63
C ILE A 195 -12.06 22.59 4.34
N PHE A 196 -11.04 23.03 5.06
CA PHE A 196 -10.12 22.16 5.81
C PHE A 196 -10.38 22.29 7.31
N HIS A 197 -10.78 21.20 7.95
CA HIS A 197 -11.02 21.11 9.40
C HIS A 197 -9.80 20.49 10.10
N PHE A 198 -8.75 21.26 10.30
CA PHE A 198 -7.46 20.80 10.83
C PHE A 198 -7.51 20.23 12.25
N ARG A 199 -8.53 20.56 13.05
CA ARG A 199 -8.66 20.17 14.46
C ARG A 199 -9.83 19.25 14.73
N GLU A 200 -10.52 18.84 13.69
CA GLU A 200 -11.71 18.01 13.77
C GLU A 200 -11.48 16.73 12.98
N SER A 201 -11.87 15.59 13.54
CA SER A 201 -11.93 14.31 12.85
C SER A 201 -13.33 13.75 12.98
N LEU A 202 -13.83 13.13 11.93
CA LEU A 202 -15.07 12.39 12.02
C LEU A 202 -14.85 11.12 12.86
N PRO A 203 -15.84 10.68 13.65
CA PRO A 203 -15.65 9.58 14.62
C PRO A 203 -15.27 8.24 13.98
N GLN A 204 -15.65 8.04 12.72
CA GLN A 204 -15.54 6.75 12.04
C GLN A 204 -14.12 6.47 11.53
N HIS A 205 -13.41 7.49 11.01
CA HIS A 205 -12.06 7.35 10.47
C HIS A 205 -11.36 8.72 10.33
N PRO A 206 -10.01 8.80 10.55
CA PRO A 206 -9.27 10.07 10.43
C PRO A 206 -9.25 10.67 9.02
N ASN A 207 -9.50 9.88 7.97
CA ASN A 207 -9.58 10.37 6.59
C ASN A 207 -11.04 10.59 6.15
N GLY A 208 -11.76 11.43 6.88
CA GLY A 208 -13.15 11.78 6.59
C GLY A 208 -13.28 12.95 5.61
N MET A 209 -14.32 12.91 4.77
CA MET A 209 -14.71 14.00 3.87
C MET A 209 -16.23 14.03 3.73
N ARG A 210 -16.79 15.24 3.60
CA ARG A 210 -18.22 15.45 3.37
C ARG A 210 -18.41 16.27 2.11
N PHE A 211 -19.30 15.79 1.24
CA PHE A 211 -19.76 16.52 0.05
C PHE A 211 -21.16 17.03 0.29
N SER A 212 -21.42 18.27 -0.11
CA SER A 212 -22.74 18.90 0.03
C SER A 212 -23.08 19.72 -1.21
N ALA A 213 -24.22 19.41 -1.83
CA ALA A 213 -24.74 20.09 -3.00
C ALA A 213 -25.93 20.98 -2.62
N TYR A 214 -25.95 22.20 -3.12
CA TYR A 214 -26.98 23.20 -2.84
C TYR A 214 -27.61 23.71 -4.15
N ASP A 215 -28.87 24.05 -4.10
CA ASP A 215 -29.60 24.67 -5.21
C ASP A 215 -29.35 26.19 -5.34
N GLY A 216 -30.00 26.84 -6.32
CA GLY A 216 -29.84 28.27 -6.55
C GLY A 216 -30.46 29.17 -5.45
N LYS A 217 -31.21 28.61 -4.50
CA LYS A 217 -31.70 29.32 -3.33
C LYS A 217 -30.80 29.17 -2.11
N GLY A 218 -29.82 28.26 -2.18
CA GLY A 218 -28.94 27.90 -1.09
C GLY A 218 -29.48 26.75 -0.22
N ASP A 219 -30.54 26.08 -0.66
CA ASP A 219 -31.09 24.92 0.03
C ASP A 219 -30.22 23.68 -0.23
N LEU A 220 -29.97 22.89 0.84
CA LEU A 220 -29.21 21.65 0.73
C LEU A 220 -30.05 20.59 0.00
N ILE A 221 -29.58 20.11 -1.13
CA ILE A 221 -30.29 19.11 -1.95
C ILE A 221 -29.68 17.72 -1.89
N ALA A 222 -28.38 17.59 -1.55
CA ALA A 222 -27.73 16.31 -1.31
C ALA A 222 -26.50 16.49 -0.40
N THR A 223 -26.25 15.52 0.47
CA THR A 223 -25.03 15.46 1.27
C THR A 223 -24.66 14.01 1.55
N ASN A 224 -23.35 13.70 1.58
CA ASN A 224 -22.87 12.38 1.98
C ASN A 224 -21.47 12.50 2.60
N GLU A 225 -21.16 11.58 3.53
CA GLU A 225 -19.87 11.45 4.18
C GLU A 225 -19.16 10.20 3.65
N PHE A 226 -17.89 10.37 3.30
CA PHE A 226 -17.03 9.30 2.84
C PHE A 226 -15.76 9.22 3.67
N PHE A 227 -15.24 8.01 3.79
CA PHE A 227 -14.01 7.72 4.53
C PHE A 227 -13.05 6.95 3.63
N SER A 228 -11.85 7.48 3.46
CA SER A 228 -10.79 6.81 2.72
C SER A 228 -9.96 5.92 3.65
N ILE A 229 -10.21 4.62 3.61
CA ILE A 229 -9.67 3.63 4.55
C ILE A 229 -8.34 2.98 4.11
N GLY A 230 -7.59 3.62 3.22
CA GLY A 230 -6.34 3.13 2.66
C GLY A 230 -6.51 2.30 1.39
N GLY A 231 -5.44 2.09 0.64
CA GLY A 231 -5.45 1.30 -0.62
C GLY A 231 -6.37 1.85 -1.72
N GLY A 232 -6.90 3.07 -1.58
CA GLY A 232 -7.91 3.63 -2.46
C GLY A 232 -9.33 3.12 -2.22
N PHE A 233 -9.57 2.39 -1.12
CA PHE A 233 -10.90 2.00 -0.67
C PHE A 233 -11.63 3.19 -0.07
N VAL A 234 -12.90 3.31 -0.41
CA VAL A 234 -13.80 4.34 0.10
C VAL A 234 -15.05 3.67 0.69
N VAL A 235 -15.49 4.14 1.84
CA VAL A 235 -16.72 3.69 2.51
C VAL A 235 -17.55 4.89 2.92
N ASN A 236 -18.87 4.70 3.00
CA ASN A 236 -19.82 5.62 3.62
C ASN A 236 -20.68 4.86 4.65
N GLU A 237 -21.66 5.50 5.28
CA GLU A 237 -22.51 4.82 6.28
C GLU A 237 -23.30 3.64 5.69
N GLU A 238 -23.76 3.74 4.46
CA GLU A 238 -24.52 2.70 3.79
C GLU A 238 -23.67 1.46 3.51
N THR A 239 -22.40 1.65 3.08
CA THR A 239 -21.49 0.55 2.82
C THR A 239 -20.97 -0.14 4.08
N LYS A 240 -21.06 0.48 5.25
CA LYS A 240 -20.75 -0.18 6.53
C LYS A 240 -21.81 -1.21 6.93
N LEU A 241 -23.06 -1.03 6.49
CA LEU A 241 -24.15 -1.95 6.76
C LEU A 241 -24.18 -3.13 5.78
N ALA A 242 -23.59 -2.99 4.60
CA ALA A 242 -23.47 -4.05 3.61
C ALA A 242 -22.12 -4.79 3.81
N GLU A 243 -22.18 -6.02 4.28
CA GLU A 243 -21.00 -6.88 4.42
C GLU A 243 -20.24 -6.94 3.09
N ASN A 244 -18.97 -6.50 3.09
CA ASN A 244 -18.06 -6.49 1.92
C ASN A 244 -18.40 -5.54 0.75
N ALA A 245 -19.31 -4.60 0.89
CA ALA A 245 -19.54 -3.60 -0.14
C ALA A 245 -18.46 -2.49 -0.06
N TYR A 246 -17.47 -2.59 -0.93
CA TYR A 246 -16.50 -1.53 -1.16
C TYR A 246 -16.74 -0.94 -2.54
N TYR A 247 -16.87 0.39 -2.64
CA TYR A 247 -16.94 1.06 -3.93
C TYR A 247 -15.58 0.99 -4.62
N LYS A 248 -15.39 -0.07 -5.39
CA LYS A 248 -14.27 -0.26 -6.29
C LYS A 248 -14.75 -1.11 -7.45
N ASP A 249 -14.94 -0.51 -8.62
CA ASP A 249 -15.32 -1.14 -9.90
C ASP A 249 -16.56 -2.07 -9.93
N ALA A 250 -17.26 -2.28 -8.83
CA ALA A 250 -18.55 -2.95 -8.85
C ALA A 250 -19.59 -1.96 -9.35
N ARG A 251 -20.07 -2.13 -10.58
CA ARG A 251 -21.37 -1.59 -10.98
C ARG A 251 -22.41 -2.20 -10.06
N VAL A 252 -22.94 -1.42 -9.15
CA VAL A 252 -24.13 -1.80 -8.41
C VAL A 252 -25.31 -1.61 -9.37
N ASP A 253 -25.64 -2.65 -10.12
CA ASP A 253 -26.83 -2.69 -11.00
C ASP A 253 -28.14 -2.84 -10.20
N HIS A 254 -28.19 -2.37 -8.97
CA HIS A 254 -29.41 -2.31 -8.16
C HIS A 254 -29.49 -1.02 -7.36
N ALA A 255 -29.85 0.07 -8.04
CA ALA A 255 -30.55 1.16 -7.39
C ALA A 255 -31.99 0.70 -7.09
N GLN A 256 -32.20 -0.04 -6.00
CA GLN A 256 -33.54 -0.23 -5.46
C GLN A 256 -33.82 0.90 -4.48
N ASP A 257 -34.76 1.74 -4.89
CA ASP A 257 -35.63 2.62 -4.12
C ASP A 257 -35.14 3.03 -2.72
N ILE A 258 -34.29 4.03 -2.66
CA ILE A 258 -34.14 4.82 -1.45
C ILE A 258 -35.23 5.87 -1.47
N THR A 259 -36.31 5.58 -0.75
CA THR A 259 -37.39 6.52 -0.48
C THR A 259 -36.80 7.73 0.25
N ILE A 260 -36.88 8.88 -0.40
CA ILE A 260 -36.59 10.18 0.23
C ILE A 260 -37.58 10.34 1.38
N SER A 261 -37.15 10.10 2.64
CA SER A 261 -37.94 10.54 3.78
C SER A 261 -37.80 12.06 3.85
N ALA A 262 -38.88 12.77 3.53
CA ALA A 262 -39.04 14.17 3.79
C ALA A 262 -39.04 14.38 5.33
N ALA A 263 -37.87 14.52 5.92
CA ALA A 263 -37.68 14.91 7.31
C ALA A 263 -36.84 16.20 7.36
N ALA A 264 -37.31 17.21 6.67
CA ALA A 264 -36.81 18.58 6.78
C ALA A 264 -37.84 19.54 7.36
N GLU A 265 -38.70 19.05 8.28
CA GLU A 265 -39.55 19.90 9.13
C GLU A 265 -39.63 19.22 10.49
N GLU A 266 -38.83 19.68 11.44
CA GLU A 266 -38.99 19.68 12.90
C GLU A 266 -37.63 19.56 13.63
N VAL A 267 -36.83 20.60 13.58
CA VAL A 267 -35.84 20.86 14.63
C VAL A 267 -35.98 22.30 15.09
N ALA A 268 -37.08 22.56 15.75
CA ALA A 268 -37.17 23.68 16.68
C ALA A 268 -38.00 23.23 17.89
N SER A 269 -37.36 23.30 19.06
CA SER A 269 -37.94 23.04 20.38
C SER A 269 -38.27 21.57 20.71
N HIS A 270 -37.44 20.96 21.58
CA HIS A 270 -37.91 20.35 22.85
C HIS A 270 -36.73 19.85 23.67
N ALA A 271 -36.73 20.15 24.95
CA ALA A 271 -35.80 19.65 25.95
C ALA A 271 -35.97 18.12 26.15
N PRO A 272 -34.92 17.39 26.56
CA PRO A 272 -35.00 15.94 26.71
C PRO A 272 -35.92 15.53 27.86
N PRO A 273 -36.76 14.48 27.69
CA PRO A 273 -37.56 13.91 28.76
C PRO A 273 -36.73 13.06 29.73
N PRO A 274 -37.15 12.92 30.99
CA PRO A 274 -36.42 12.12 32.00
C PRO A 274 -36.55 10.62 31.74
N LEU A 275 -35.51 9.88 32.14
CA LEU A 275 -35.38 8.43 32.04
C LEU A 275 -36.52 7.69 32.79
N PRO A 276 -37.12 6.62 32.22
CA PRO A 276 -38.07 5.79 32.93
C PRO A 276 -37.39 4.77 33.85
N ASP A 277 -38.04 4.56 35.00
CA ASP A 277 -37.67 3.66 36.10
C ASP A 277 -37.81 2.17 35.70
N LEU A 278 -36.76 1.40 35.89
CA LEU A 278 -36.65 -0.04 35.58
C LEU A 278 -37.02 -0.87 36.82
N SER A 279 -38.32 -1.04 37.07
CA SER A 279 -38.76 -2.06 38.02
C SER A 279 -40.17 -2.57 37.74
N THR A 280 -40.29 -3.45 36.72
CA THR A 280 -41.37 -4.46 36.67
C THR A 280 -41.08 -5.53 35.61
N PRO A 281 -41.27 -6.81 35.88
CA PRO A 281 -41.10 -7.90 34.91
C PRO A 281 -42.32 -8.05 34.02
N ILE A 282 -42.14 -8.17 32.70
CA ILE A 282 -43.22 -8.51 31.77
C ILE A 282 -43.04 -9.95 31.31
N GLU A 283 -44.08 -10.77 31.55
CA GLU A 283 -44.22 -12.15 31.07
C GLU A 283 -44.45 -12.19 29.55
N PRO A 284 -44.08 -13.30 28.86
CA PRO A 284 -44.19 -13.41 27.42
C PRO A 284 -45.58 -13.84 26.97
N THR A 285 -46.24 -13.05 26.16
CA THR A 285 -47.44 -13.47 25.41
C THR A 285 -47.04 -13.93 24.00
N SER A 286 -47.47 -15.15 23.69
CA SER A 286 -47.38 -15.80 22.38
C SER A 286 -48.35 -15.21 21.35
N ASP A 287 -47.98 -15.38 20.08
CA ASP A 287 -48.77 -15.31 18.85
C ASP A 287 -49.00 -13.95 18.19
N SER A 288 -48.22 -13.73 17.14
CA SER A 288 -48.73 -13.34 15.83
C SER A 288 -47.69 -13.50 14.73
N SER A 289 -47.91 -14.46 13.85
CA SER A 289 -47.17 -14.71 12.63
C SER A 289 -47.36 -13.61 11.61
N VAL A 290 -46.40 -12.71 11.49
CA VAL A 290 -46.24 -11.85 10.32
C VAL A 290 -45.19 -12.49 9.42
N PRO A 291 -45.45 -12.68 8.11
CA PRO A 291 -44.43 -13.24 7.22
C PRO A 291 -43.29 -12.21 7.05
N VAL A 292 -42.17 -12.47 7.66
CA VAL A 292 -40.94 -11.75 7.35
C VAL A 292 -40.56 -12.11 5.92
N ALA A 293 -40.71 -11.16 5.02
CA ALA A 293 -40.12 -11.24 3.69
C ALA A 293 -38.60 -11.47 3.87
N LYS A 294 -38.15 -12.65 3.50
CA LYS A 294 -36.72 -12.95 3.37
C LYS A 294 -36.17 -12.09 2.22
N THR A 295 -35.66 -10.94 2.52
CA THR A 295 -34.66 -10.30 1.66
C THR A 295 -33.43 -11.18 1.71
N GLN A 296 -33.29 -12.06 0.73
CA GLN A 296 -32.03 -12.68 0.37
C GLN A 296 -31.14 -11.52 -0.13
N SER A 297 -30.31 -10.96 0.74
CA SER A 297 -29.07 -10.37 0.30
C SER A 297 -28.24 -11.54 -0.23
N ASP A 298 -28.08 -11.65 -1.55
CA ASP A 298 -27.09 -12.52 -2.15
C ASP A 298 -25.73 -12.03 -1.72
N SER A 299 -25.28 -12.40 -0.52
CA SER A 299 -23.91 -12.29 -0.09
C SER A 299 -23.13 -13.20 -1.03
N ILE A 300 -22.32 -12.63 -1.90
CA ILE A 300 -21.41 -13.37 -2.78
C ILE A 300 -20.46 -14.15 -1.87
N VAL A 301 -20.74 -15.43 -1.66
CA VAL A 301 -19.95 -16.30 -0.80
C VAL A 301 -18.72 -16.72 -1.59
N ALA A 302 -17.51 -16.36 -1.12
CA ALA A 302 -16.27 -16.82 -1.73
C ALA A 302 -16.26 -18.37 -1.85
N ALA A 303 -15.74 -18.93 -2.95
CA ALA A 303 -15.70 -20.37 -3.16
C ALA A 303 -14.84 -21.08 -2.11
N LEU A 304 -13.72 -20.47 -1.76
CA LEU A 304 -12.74 -20.94 -0.78
C LEU A 304 -12.48 -19.80 0.23
N PRO A 305 -13.42 -19.53 1.15
CA PRO A 305 -13.28 -18.42 2.10
C PRO A 305 -12.21 -18.73 3.12
N PHE A 306 -11.26 -17.83 3.31
CA PHE A 306 -10.27 -17.86 4.39
C PHE A 306 -10.39 -16.61 5.26
N TYR A 307 -10.00 -16.73 6.53
CA TYR A 307 -10.18 -15.72 7.56
C TYR A 307 -8.85 -15.21 8.10
N ASP A 308 -7.87 -16.08 8.18
CA ASP A 308 -6.53 -15.91 8.71
C ASP A 308 -5.55 -16.79 7.93
N ALA A 309 -4.26 -16.71 8.25
CA ALA A 309 -3.24 -17.51 7.60
C ALA A 309 -3.43 -19.00 7.89
N GLU A 310 -3.82 -19.37 9.11
CA GLU A 310 -4.08 -20.76 9.48
C GLU A 310 -5.18 -21.39 8.61
N SER A 311 -6.31 -20.70 8.39
CA SER A 311 -7.39 -21.19 7.52
C SER A 311 -6.98 -21.23 6.04
N LEU A 312 -6.16 -20.28 5.58
CA LEU A 312 -5.61 -20.30 4.22
C LEU A 312 -4.71 -21.53 3.99
N LEU A 313 -3.76 -21.79 4.89
CA LEU A 313 -2.88 -22.96 4.83
C LEU A 313 -3.69 -24.27 4.85
N ARG A 314 -4.69 -24.37 5.73
CA ARG A 314 -5.57 -25.55 5.80
C ARG A 314 -6.33 -25.78 4.50
N ILE A 315 -6.81 -24.72 3.82
CA ILE A 315 -7.44 -24.84 2.51
C ILE A 315 -6.43 -25.35 1.47
N CYS A 316 -5.21 -24.81 1.47
CA CYS A 316 -4.14 -25.26 0.58
C CYS A 316 -3.84 -26.75 0.76
N GLU A 317 -3.75 -27.23 1.99
CA GLU A 317 -3.50 -28.63 2.32
C GLU A 317 -4.70 -29.53 1.91
N THR A 318 -5.93 -29.14 2.30
CA THR A 318 -7.14 -29.95 2.07
C THR A 318 -7.47 -30.09 0.58
N GLU A 319 -7.35 -28.99 -0.17
CA GLU A 319 -7.67 -28.93 -1.59
C GLU A 319 -6.46 -29.26 -2.49
N ASN A 320 -5.28 -29.44 -1.91
CA ASN A 320 -4.00 -29.62 -2.60
C ASN A 320 -3.76 -28.50 -3.64
N LEU A 321 -3.85 -27.25 -3.18
CA LEU A 321 -3.71 -26.04 -4.00
C LEU A 321 -2.57 -25.17 -3.50
N SER A 322 -1.93 -24.42 -4.40
CA SER A 322 -1.09 -23.30 -4.01
C SER A 322 -1.94 -22.12 -3.52
N ILE A 323 -1.33 -21.19 -2.77
CA ILE A 323 -2.00 -19.96 -2.31
C ILE A 323 -2.56 -19.17 -3.51
N ALA A 324 -1.79 -19.03 -4.59
CA ALA A 324 -2.22 -18.37 -5.81
C ALA A 324 -3.45 -19.05 -6.43
N GLN A 325 -3.51 -20.39 -6.41
CA GLN A 325 -4.65 -21.15 -6.94
C GLN A 325 -5.91 -20.98 -6.09
N VAL A 326 -5.79 -20.83 -4.76
CA VAL A 326 -6.92 -20.52 -3.89
C VAL A 326 -7.51 -19.16 -4.25
N VAL A 327 -6.66 -18.13 -4.39
CA VAL A 327 -7.11 -16.79 -4.81
C VAL A 327 -7.71 -16.82 -6.21
N PHE A 328 -7.08 -17.51 -7.15
CA PHE A 328 -7.58 -17.64 -8.51
C PHE A 328 -9.00 -18.27 -8.55
N ARG A 329 -9.24 -19.35 -7.78
CA ARG A 329 -10.58 -19.96 -7.67
C ARG A 329 -11.60 -18.98 -7.08
N ASN A 330 -11.21 -18.17 -6.13
CA ASN A 330 -12.11 -17.14 -5.59
C ASN A 330 -12.42 -16.05 -6.63
N GLU A 331 -11.45 -15.62 -7.44
CA GLU A 331 -11.68 -14.63 -8.52
C GLU A 331 -12.65 -15.13 -9.59
N LEU A 332 -12.68 -16.44 -9.86
CA LEU A 332 -13.59 -17.04 -10.86
C LEU A 332 -15.09 -16.86 -10.54
N GLN A 333 -15.43 -16.40 -9.33
CA GLN A 333 -16.81 -16.05 -8.99
C GLN A 333 -17.25 -14.74 -9.62
N TRP A 334 -16.32 -13.85 -9.90
CA TRP A 334 -16.59 -12.53 -10.45
C TRP A 334 -16.20 -12.39 -11.92
N ARG A 335 -15.28 -13.25 -12.40
CA ARG A 335 -14.62 -13.08 -13.73
C ARG A 335 -14.29 -14.42 -14.38
N SER A 336 -14.08 -14.41 -15.70
CA SER A 336 -13.51 -15.56 -16.38
C SER A 336 -12.02 -15.74 -16.08
N ALA A 337 -11.48 -16.91 -16.34
CA ALA A 337 -10.07 -17.22 -16.17
C ALA A 337 -9.17 -16.32 -17.04
N GLU A 338 -9.62 -16.06 -18.27
CA GLU A 338 -8.94 -15.19 -19.22
C GLU A 338 -8.92 -13.74 -18.72
N GLU A 339 -10.04 -13.26 -18.17
CA GLU A 339 -10.13 -11.91 -17.63
C GLU A 339 -9.25 -11.73 -16.40
N VAL A 340 -9.15 -12.72 -15.51
CA VAL A 340 -8.22 -12.68 -14.36
C VAL A 340 -6.79 -12.58 -14.84
N ALA A 341 -6.39 -13.39 -15.82
CA ALA A 341 -5.04 -13.36 -16.37
C ALA A 341 -4.74 -12.01 -17.05
N GLU A 342 -5.63 -11.53 -17.93
CA GLU A 342 -5.48 -10.25 -18.64
C GLU A 342 -5.35 -9.07 -17.66
N ARG A 343 -6.23 -8.99 -16.66
CA ARG A 343 -6.19 -7.92 -15.65
C ARG A 343 -4.92 -7.97 -14.82
N THR A 344 -4.45 -9.16 -14.43
CA THR A 344 -3.21 -9.32 -13.66
C THR A 344 -2.00 -8.87 -14.48
N LEU A 345 -1.92 -9.27 -15.74
CA LEU A 345 -0.85 -8.83 -16.65
C LEU A 345 -0.91 -7.31 -16.90
N LYS A 346 -2.11 -6.73 -17.01
CA LYS A 346 -2.28 -5.27 -17.10
C LYS A 346 -1.76 -4.52 -15.87
N LEU A 347 -1.99 -5.06 -14.65
CA LEU A 347 -1.40 -4.48 -13.43
C LEU A 347 0.13 -4.47 -13.51
N TRP A 348 0.72 -5.59 -13.93
CA TRP A 348 2.16 -5.67 -14.13
C TRP A 348 2.67 -4.70 -15.18
N ASP A 349 1.98 -4.55 -16.31
CA ASP A 349 2.36 -3.59 -17.35
C ASP A 349 2.41 -2.16 -16.81
N VAL A 350 1.43 -1.74 -16.00
CA VAL A 350 1.43 -0.42 -15.34
C VAL A 350 2.57 -0.30 -14.33
N MET A 351 2.83 -1.33 -13.53
CA MET A 351 3.97 -1.36 -12.60
C MET A 351 5.31 -1.22 -13.34
N ASN A 352 5.47 -1.97 -14.42
CA ASN A 352 6.68 -1.91 -15.25
C ASN A 352 6.83 -0.57 -15.96
N CYS A 353 5.73 0.01 -16.46
CA CYS A 353 5.75 1.36 -17.03
C CYS A 353 6.16 2.41 -16.00
N SER A 354 5.68 2.32 -14.76
CA SER A 354 6.09 3.26 -13.69
C SER A 354 7.59 3.16 -13.37
N ILE A 355 8.17 1.96 -13.40
CA ILE A 355 9.63 1.77 -13.28
C ILE A 355 10.36 2.47 -14.45
N GLN A 356 9.90 2.25 -15.69
CA GLN A 356 10.54 2.82 -16.87
C GLN A 356 10.46 4.36 -16.87
N ASN A 357 9.30 4.93 -16.52
CA ASN A 357 9.11 6.36 -16.41
C ASN A 357 10.03 6.98 -15.37
N GLY A 358 10.12 6.38 -14.17
CA GLY A 358 11.00 6.86 -13.12
C GLY A 358 12.48 6.79 -13.48
N ILE A 359 12.90 5.78 -14.25
CA ILE A 359 14.27 5.65 -14.78
C ILE A 359 14.55 6.67 -15.89
N ALA A 360 13.57 6.91 -16.76
CA ALA A 360 13.73 7.77 -17.93
C ALA A 360 13.49 9.27 -17.64
N SER A 361 13.06 9.61 -16.44
CA SER A 361 12.74 11.00 -16.08
C SER A 361 13.96 11.91 -16.25
N GLU A 362 13.77 13.03 -16.94
CA GLU A 362 14.77 14.08 -17.14
C GLU A 362 14.75 15.15 -16.04
N GLU A 363 13.71 15.16 -15.21
CA GLU A 363 13.59 16.08 -14.09
C GLU A 363 14.61 15.77 -13.00
N GLU A 364 15.37 16.76 -12.60
CA GLU A 364 16.40 16.60 -11.55
C GLU A 364 15.80 16.49 -10.15
N TYR A 365 14.67 17.18 -9.90
CA TYR A 365 14.03 17.27 -8.59
C TYR A 365 12.58 16.82 -8.65
N LEU A 366 12.12 16.22 -7.57
CA LEU A 366 10.71 15.93 -7.34
C LEU A 366 9.93 17.22 -7.08
N PRO A 367 8.63 17.26 -7.42
CA PRO A 367 7.79 18.41 -7.12
C PRO A 367 7.68 18.65 -5.60
N GLY A 368 7.34 19.89 -5.24
CA GLY A 368 7.19 20.33 -3.85
C GLY A 368 8.39 21.08 -3.29
N GLN A 369 8.20 21.64 -2.09
CA GLN A 369 9.15 22.60 -1.48
C GLN A 369 10.42 21.92 -0.92
N LEU A 370 10.40 20.61 -0.66
CA LEU A 370 11.53 19.85 -0.12
C LEU A 370 12.70 19.71 -1.11
N ARG A 371 12.50 20.00 -2.41
CA ARG A 371 13.53 19.92 -3.47
C ARG A 371 14.33 18.61 -3.42
N VAL A 372 13.65 17.49 -3.26
CA VAL A 372 14.30 16.18 -3.21
C VAL A 372 14.79 15.79 -4.60
N ARG A 373 16.08 15.48 -4.70
CA ARG A 373 16.69 15.09 -5.97
C ARG A 373 16.30 13.68 -6.35
N ARG A 374 15.91 13.45 -7.61
CA ARG A 374 15.71 12.12 -8.18
C ARG A 374 17.03 11.33 -8.19
N ARG A 375 16.96 10.05 -7.82
CA ARG A 375 18.10 9.15 -7.71
C ARG A 375 18.09 8.05 -8.75
N ALA A 376 16.90 7.60 -9.20
CA ALA A 376 16.74 6.47 -10.09
C ALA A 376 17.45 6.65 -11.44
N PRO A 377 17.34 7.78 -12.19
CA PRO A 377 18.02 7.94 -13.45
C PRO A 377 19.55 7.87 -13.34
N ALA A 378 20.11 8.51 -12.29
CA ALA A 378 21.55 8.50 -12.06
C ALA A 378 22.08 7.14 -11.62
N LEU A 379 21.31 6.41 -10.81
CA LEU A 379 21.64 5.05 -10.38
C LEU A 379 21.63 4.08 -11.56
N HIS A 380 20.57 4.14 -12.39
CA HIS A 380 20.46 3.32 -13.60
C HIS A 380 21.65 3.54 -14.55
N LYS A 381 21.98 4.80 -14.86
CA LYS A 381 23.13 5.14 -15.71
C LYS A 381 24.44 4.56 -15.15
N ARG A 382 24.63 4.58 -13.84
CA ARG A 382 25.81 4.01 -13.19
C ARG A 382 25.85 2.49 -13.30
N LEU A 383 24.72 1.81 -13.09
CA LEU A 383 24.64 0.35 -13.19
C LEU A 383 24.88 -0.14 -14.62
N MET A 384 24.31 0.55 -15.61
CA MET A 384 24.53 0.24 -17.03
C MET A 384 25.99 0.44 -17.44
N ALA A 385 26.65 1.49 -16.96
CA ALA A 385 28.07 1.71 -17.19
C ALA A 385 28.91 0.59 -16.57
N GLY A 386 28.59 0.15 -15.35
CA GLY A 386 29.28 -0.97 -14.69
C GLY A 386 29.14 -2.30 -15.44
N ILE A 387 27.98 -2.57 -16.05
CA ILE A 387 27.80 -3.74 -16.92
C ILE A 387 28.67 -3.65 -18.16
N ALA A 388 28.73 -2.47 -18.79
CA ALA A 388 29.56 -2.25 -19.98
C ALA A 388 31.06 -2.46 -19.69
N ASP A 389 31.54 -1.98 -18.55
CA ASP A 389 32.91 -2.18 -18.09
C ASP A 389 33.23 -3.68 -17.83
N TYR A 390 32.28 -4.39 -17.19
CA TYR A 390 32.42 -5.82 -16.90
C TYR A 390 32.40 -6.67 -18.19
N ALA A 391 31.58 -6.30 -19.15
CA ALA A 391 31.47 -7.00 -20.44
C ALA A 391 32.62 -6.68 -21.41
N GLY A 392 33.58 -5.82 -21.03
CA GLY A 392 34.76 -5.49 -21.86
C GLY A 392 34.43 -4.55 -23.03
N PHE A 393 33.28 -3.88 -23.01
CA PHE A 393 32.88 -2.90 -24.05
C PHE A 393 33.47 -1.50 -23.83
N SER A 394 34.08 -1.21 -22.69
CA SER A 394 34.76 0.06 -22.47
C SER A 394 36.20 0.03 -23.00
N SER A 395 36.38 0.38 -24.25
CA SER A 395 37.67 0.61 -24.85
C SER A 395 38.08 2.07 -24.69
N GLY A 396 38.43 2.47 -23.49
CA GLY A 396 39.00 3.80 -23.26
C GLY A 396 39.38 4.04 -21.80
N PRO A 397 40.42 4.81 -21.51
CA PRO A 397 40.70 5.21 -20.15
C PRO A 397 39.46 5.97 -19.63
N VAL A 398 38.95 5.54 -18.47
CA VAL A 398 37.85 6.21 -17.79
C VAL A 398 38.25 7.65 -17.51
N GLY A 399 37.96 8.53 -18.43
CA GLY A 399 38.11 9.96 -18.25
C GLY A 399 37.21 10.36 -17.08
N ASN A 400 37.80 10.91 -16.06
CA ASN A 400 37.19 11.39 -14.86
C ASN A 400 36.26 12.57 -15.19
N THR A 401 35.09 12.28 -15.83
CA THR A 401 34.09 13.25 -16.23
C THR A 401 32.84 13.10 -15.35
N GLY A 402 32.91 13.60 -14.17
CA GLY A 402 31.77 13.76 -13.29
C GLY A 402 32.22 14.52 -12.07
N ASN A 403 31.62 15.66 -11.81
CA ASN A 403 31.71 16.40 -10.56
C ASN A 403 31.30 15.49 -9.39
N VAL A 404 32.18 14.58 -9.01
CA VAL A 404 32.14 14.00 -7.67
C VAL A 404 32.45 15.16 -6.75
N PRO A 405 31.59 15.53 -5.79
CA PRO A 405 31.93 16.54 -4.80
C PRO A 405 33.28 16.13 -4.22
N LYS A 406 34.29 17.00 -4.37
CA LYS A 406 35.58 16.76 -3.72
C LYS A 406 35.29 16.57 -2.24
N PRO A 407 35.86 15.52 -1.59
CA PRO A 407 35.74 15.38 -0.15
C PRO A 407 36.17 16.70 0.47
N VAL A 408 35.30 17.30 1.26
CA VAL A 408 35.65 18.48 2.06
C VAL A 408 36.84 18.07 2.90
N PRO A 409 37.95 18.79 2.87
CA PRO A 409 39.10 18.44 3.68
C PRO A 409 38.68 18.49 5.15
N ASN A 410 38.55 17.34 5.77
CA ASN A 410 38.27 17.24 7.20
C ASN A 410 39.49 17.82 7.95
N SER A 411 39.32 18.97 8.55
CA SER A 411 40.31 19.66 9.36
C SER A 411 40.51 19.05 10.75
N THR A 412 40.10 17.80 10.96
CA THR A 412 40.42 17.09 12.21
C THR A 412 41.65 16.23 11.99
N LYS A 413 42.76 16.70 12.51
CA LYS A 413 44.05 16.00 12.59
C LYS A 413 43.93 14.66 13.32
N ILE A 414 43.62 13.60 12.60
CA ILE A 414 44.03 12.25 13.02
C ILE A 414 45.25 11.94 12.21
N THR A 415 46.43 12.34 12.71
CA THR A 415 47.73 11.93 12.21
C THR A 415 47.97 10.46 12.60
N ARG A 416 47.32 9.54 11.91
CA ARG A 416 47.83 8.20 11.70
C ARG A 416 48.20 8.08 10.23
N GLY A 417 49.38 7.48 9.96
CA GLY A 417 50.02 7.43 8.67
C GLY A 417 49.08 7.23 7.49
N ALA A 418 49.36 7.89 6.39
CA ALA A 418 48.50 7.95 5.20
C ALA A 418 47.99 6.56 4.85
N VAL A 419 46.75 6.27 5.24
CA VAL A 419 46.07 5.08 4.71
C VAL A 419 45.89 5.35 3.22
N PRO A 420 46.43 4.51 2.31
CA PRO A 420 46.19 4.71 0.89
C PRO A 420 44.71 4.83 0.66
N SER A 421 44.26 5.88 -0.06
CA SER A 421 42.88 6.04 -0.43
C SER A 421 42.48 4.84 -1.28
N ARG A 422 41.80 3.87 -0.65
CA ARG A 422 41.28 2.73 -1.40
C ARG A 422 40.20 3.27 -2.34
N PRO A 423 40.22 2.87 -3.64
CA PRO A 423 39.13 3.21 -4.52
C PRO A 423 37.80 2.73 -3.87
N ALA A 424 36.80 3.61 -3.81
CA ALA A 424 35.52 3.27 -3.21
C ALA A 424 34.90 2.09 -3.97
N ARG A 425 34.89 0.91 -3.37
CA ARG A 425 34.15 -0.24 -3.89
C ARG A 425 32.66 0.02 -3.60
N ARG A 426 31.88 0.31 -4.65
CA ARG A 426 30.48 0.76 -4.51
C ARG A 426 29.45 -0.19 -5.11
N ASN A 427 29.88 -1.34 -5.65
CA ASN A 427 28.97 -2.19 -6.43
C ASN A 427 28.53 -3.40 -5.60
N LEU A 428 27.24 -3.39 -5.23
CA LEU A 428 26.48 -4.54 -4.76
C LEU A 428 25.29 -4.74 -5.74
N PRO A 429 25.54 -5.32 -6.93
CA PRO A 429 24.59 -5.24 -8.06
C PRO A 429 23.19 -5.68 -7.71
N ALA A 430 23.00 -6.77 -6.98
CA ALA A 430 21.68 -7.26 -6.60
C ALA A 430 20.89 -6.21 -5.76
N LEU A 431 21.54 -5.63 -4.74
CA LEU A 431 20.93 -4.61 -3.89
C LEU A 431 20.67 -3.32 -4.67
N ASP A 432 21.60 -2.94 -5.53
CA ASP A 432 21.50 -1.72 -6.34
C ASP A 432 20.34 -1.82 -7.36
N TRP A 433 20.14 -2.98 -8.02
CA TRP A 433 19.03 -3.18 -8.95
C TRP A 433 17.68 -3.20 -8.28
N ILE A 434 17.52 -3.95 -7.18
CA ILE A 434 16.26 -3.97 -6.40
C ILE A 434 15.93 -2.55 -5.92
N SER A 435 16.92 -1.85 -5.35
CA SER A 435 16.74 -0.47 -4.86
C SER A 435 16.40 0.49 -6.00
N LEU A 436 17.02 0.36 -7.17
CA LEU A 436 16.72 1.17 -8.35
C LEU A 436 15.26 1.09 -8.73
N TYR A 437 14.70 -0.12 -8.84
CA TYR A 437 13.32 -0.29 -9.25
C TYR A 437 12.34 0.31 -8.25
N ALA A 438 12.58 0.09 -6.95
CA ALA A 438 11.76 0.69 -5.90
C ALA A 438 11.85 2.23 -5.88
N LEU A 439 13.04 2.79 -6.02
CA LEU A 439 13.26 4.24 -6.15
C LEU A 439 12.49 4.81 -7.36
N ALA A 440 12.60 4.15 -8.52
CA ALA A 440 11.98 4.61 -9.76
C ALA A 440 10.47 4.74 -9.63
N VAL A 441 9.79 3.70 -9.10
CA VAL A 441 8.34 3.74 -8.89
C VAL A 441 7.93 4.81 -7.89
N ASN A 442 8.66 4.95 -6.77
CA ASN A 442 8.28 5.93 -5.75
C ASN A 442 8.59 7.37 -6.18
N GLU A 443 9.62 7.59 -6.99
CA GLU A 443 9.88 8.89 -7.59
C GLU A 443 8.82 9.26 -8.64
N GLU A 444 8.32 8.28 -9.40
CA GLU A 444 7.18 8.45 -10.31
C GLU A 444 5.89 8.74 -9.53
N ASN A 445 5.62 7.97 -8.46
CA ASN A 445 4.49 8.22 -7.56
C ASN A 445 4.54 9.63 -6.95
N ALA A 446 5.68 10.04 -6.43
CA ALA A 446 5.86 11.36 -5.82
C ALA A 446 5.67 12.52 -6.82
N ALA A 447 5.90 12.27 -8.10
CA ALA A 447 5.67 13.22 -9.18
C ALA A 447 4.21 13.29 -9.64
N GLY A 448 3.30 12.52 -9.03
CA GLY A 448 1.90 12.45 -9.45
C GLY A 448 1.67 11.55 -10.67
N GLY A 449 2.62 10.70 -11.01
CA GLY A 449 2.52 9.76 -12.11
C GLY A 449 1.57 8.59 -11.84
N ARG A 450 1.40 7.73 -12.85
CA ARG A 450 0.53 6.56 -12.76
C ARG A 450 1.25 5.40 -12.11
N VAL A 451 0.65 4.84 -11.06
CA VAL A 451 1.17 3.69 -10.31
C VAL A 451 0.04 2.70 -10.00
N VAL A 452 0.41 1.52 -9.52
CA VAL A 452 -0.53 0.57 -8.91
C VAL A 452 -0.43 0.69 -7.40
N THR A 453 -1.57 0.77 -6.71
CA THR A 453 -1.58 0.63 -5.25
C THR A 453 -1.09 -0.78 -4.90
N ALA A 454 -0.09 -0.93 -4.01
CA ALA A 454 0.52 -2.23 -3.74
C ALA A 454 1.00 -2.37 -2.28
N PRO A 455 0.14 -2.50 -1.26
CA PRO A 455 -1.31 -2.28 -1.28
C PRO A 455 -1.73 -0.81 -1.27
N THR A 456 -0.79 0.13 -1.09
CA THR A 456 -1.01 1.58 -1.09
C THR A 456 -0.04 2.27 -2.06
N ASN A 457 -0.29 3.55 -2.37
CA ASN A 457 0.65 4.34 -3.17
C ASN A 457 1.95 4.62 -2.41
N GLY A 458 1.86 4.83 -1.09
CA GLY A 458 3.05 5.03 -0.25
C GLY A 458 4.03 3.84 -0.29
N ALA A 459 3.52 2.65 -0.60
CA ALA A 459 4.28 1.41 -0.72
C ALA A 459 4.40 0.88 -2.16
N ALA A 460 4.01 1.67 -3.18
CA ALA A 460 3.89 1.22 -4.57
C ALA A 460 5.18 0.66 -5.19
N GLY A 461 6.35 0.98 -4.64
CA GLY A 461 7.63 0.57 -5.20
C GLY A 461 8.11 -0.81 -4.77
N THR A 462 7.65 -1.32 -3.62
CA THR A 462 8.21 -2.55 -3.03
C THR A 462 7.91 -3.80 -3.87
N ILE A 463 6.64 -4.07 -4.14
CA ILE A 463 6.17 -5.26 -4.89
C ILE A 463 6.70 -5.28 -6.33
N PRO A 464 6.55 -4.20 -7.13
CA PRO A 464 7.05 -4.22 -8.49
C PRO A 464 8.58 -4.31 -8.59
N ALA A 465 9.32 -3.78 -7.60
CA ALA A 465 10.78 -3.91 -7.58
C ALA A 465 11.23 -5.36 -7.40
N VAL A 466 10.59 -6.09 -6.50
CA VAL A 466 10.90 -7.51 -6.25
C VAL A 466 10.52 -8.37 -7.46
N LEU A 467 9.32 -8.16 -8.03
CA LEU A 467 8.88 -8.87 -9.22
C LEU A 467 9.78 -8.57 -10.44
N LYS A 468 10.13 -7.29 -10.66
CA LYS A 468 11.05 -6.90 -11.73
C LYS A 468 12.41 -7.57 -11.60
N TYR A 469 12.94 -7.60 -10.38
CA TYR A 469 14.21 -8.26 -10.10
C TYR A 469 14.14 -9.77 -10.39
N TYR A 470 13.05 -10.44 -9.98
CA TYR A 470 12.82 -11.84 -10.29
C TYR A 470 12.79 -12.09 -11.80
N LEU A 471 11.99 -11.33 -12.53
CA LEU A 471 11.79 -11.52 -13.98
C LEU A 471 13.04 -11.25 -14.81
N GLU A 472 13.91 -10.32 -14.40
CA GLU A 472 15.11 -9.97 -15.16
C GLU A 472 16.32 -10.82 -14.81
N PHE A 473 16.45 -11.30 -13.57
CA PHE A 473 17.69 -11.95 -13.11
C PHE A 473 17.53 -13.41 -12.72
N ILE A 474 16.30 -13.90 -12.51
CA ILE A 474 16.05 -15.22 -11.93
C ILE A 474 15.15 -16.08 -12.83
N CYS A 475 14.08 -15.52 -13.37
CA CYS A 475 13.11 -16.25 -14.19
C CYS A 475 13.78 -17.01 -15.34
N PRO A 476 13.56 -18.34 -15.47
CA PRO A 476 14.37 -19.19 -16.36
C PRO A 476 14.06 -18.96 -17.85
N SER A 477 12.86 -18.50 -18.20
CA SER A 477 12.48 -18.32 -19.59
C SER A 477 11.35 -17.29 -19.77
N ARG A 478 11.29 -16.69 -20.97
CA ARG A 478 10.17 -15.79 -21.31
C ARG A 478 8.81 -16.49 -21.37
N ALA A 479 8.79 -17.77 -21.67
CA ALA A 479 7.55 -18.54 -21.72
C ALA A 479 6.91 -18.73 -20.33
N GLN A 480 7.75 -18.70 -19.28
CA GLN A 480 7.31 -18.83 -17.89
C GLN A 480 6.86 -17.50 -17.27
N MET A 481 7.31 -16.36 -17.83
CA MET A 481 7.11 -15.04 -17.20
C MET A 481 5.65 -14.70 -16.91
N GLU A 482 4.73 -14.96 -17.84
CA GLU A 482 3.31 -14.62 -17.65
C GLU A 482 2.70 -15.42 -16.51
N GLN A 483 3.01 -16.70 -16.43
CA GLN A 483 2.54 -17.58 -15.36
C GLN A 483 3.12 -17.14 -14.00
N ASP A 484 4.40 -16.84 -13.94
CA ASP A 484 5.08 -16.41 -12.72
C ASP A 484 4.57 -15.04 -12.25
N ILE A 485 4.24 -14.12 -13.17
CA ILE A 485 3.60 -12.84 -12.84
C ILE A 485 2.25 -13.08 -12.17
N ILE A 486 1.41 -13.96 -12.72
CA ILE A 486 0.10 -14.28 -12.19
C ILE A 486 0.24 -14.93 -10.81
N GLU A 487 1.11 -15.92 -10.66
CA GLU A 487 1.37 -16.59 -9.38
C GLU A 487 1.87 -15.61 -8.31
N PHE A 488 2.84 -14.75 -8.67
CA PHE A 488 3.38 -13.73 -7.78
C PHE A 488 2.29 -12.77 -7.30
N MET A 489 1.51 -12.21 -8.23
CA MET A 489 0.49 -11.21 -7.92
C MET A 489 -0.66 -11.77 -7.09
N LEU A 490 -1.14 -12.96 -7.39
CA LEU A 490 -2.22 -13.61 -6.64
C LEU A 490 -1.75 -14.04 -5.24
N THR A 491 -0.52 -14.55 -5.09
CA THR A 491 0.07 -14.85 -3.77
C THR A 491 0.21 -13.58 -2.95
N ALA A 492 0.75 -12.50 -3.53
CA ALA A 492 0.83 -11.21 -2.86
C ALA A 492 -0.55 -10.72 -2.41
N ALA A 493 -1.58 -10.87 -3.25
CA ALA A 493 -2.95 -10.48 -2.93
C ALA A 493 -3.50 -11.23 -1.71
N ALA A 494 -3.29 -12.55 -1.61
CA ALA A 494 -3.73 -13.36 -0.48
C ALA A 494 -3.21 -12.76 0.86
N ILE A 495 -1.92 -12.49 0.92
CA ILE A 495 -1.29 -11.91 2.11
C ILE A 495 -1.85 -10.52 2.41
N GLY A 496 -2.02 -9.66 1.40
CA GLY A 496 -2.61 -8.34 1.57
C GLY A 496 -4.04 -8.37 2.10
N MET A 497 -4.85 -9.37 1.70
CA MET A 497 -6.21 -9.59 2.20
C MET A 497 -6.21 -9.90 3.70
N LEU A 498 -5.26 -10.72 4.18
CA LEU A 498 -5.12 -11.04 5.61
C LEU A 498 -4.83 -9.79 6.44
N TYR A 499 -3.92 -8.93 5.99
CA TYR A 499 -3.62 -7.67 6.66
C TYR A 499 -4.80 -6.69 6.66
N LYS A 500 -5.49 -6.58 5.53
CA LYS A 500 -6.67 -5.71 5.41
C LYS A 500 -7.76 -6.10 6.41
N ARG A 501 -7.98 -7.41 6.61
CA ARG A 501 -8.95 -7.92 7.57
C ARG A 501 -8.44 -7.86 9.01
N GLY A 502 -7.24 -8.38 9.26
CA GLY A 502 -6.72 -8.60 10.63
C GLY A 502 -6.23 -7.32 11.32
N ALA A 503 -5.89 -6.30 10.55
CA ALA A 503 -5.41 -5.02 11.08
C ALA A 503 -5.99 -3.83 10.28
N SER A 504 -5.18 -3.17 9.49
CA SER A 504 -5.55 -2.13 8.52
C SER A 504 -4.36 -1.85 7.61
N ILE A 505 -4.63 -1.44 6.38
CA ILE A 505 -3.63 -0.97 5.41
C ILE A 505 -3.60 0.56 5.30
N SER A 506 -4.22 1.28 6.25
CA SER A 506 -4.23 2.74 6.31
C SER A 506 -3.05 3.28 7.12
N ALA A 507 -2.24 4.16 6.54
CA ALA A 507 -1.16 4.84 7.27
C ALA A 507 -1.68 5.74 8.39
N ALA A 508 -2.89 6.31 8.24
CA ALA A 508 -3.55 7.11 9.25
C ALA A 508 -3.99 6.29 10.48
N GLU A 509 -4.12 4.97 10.34
CA GLU A 509 -4.44 4.07 11.45
C GLU A 509 -3.21 3.32 11.99
N MET A 510 -2.39 2.77 11.10
CA MET A 510 -1.30 1.85 11.43
C MET A 510 0.10 2.42 11.26
N GLY A 511 0.26 3.63 10.73
CA GLY A 511 1.56 4.13 10.31
C GLY A 511 2.10 3.40 9.08
N CYS A 512 3.38 3.58 8.78
CA CYS A 512 4.03 2.94 7.62
C CYS A 512 4.17 1.41 7.73
N GLN A 513 4.03 0.82 8.93
CA GLN A 513 3.96 -0.64 9.05
C GLN A 513 2.76 -1.20 8.27
N GLY A 514 1.61 -0.47 8.23
CA GLY A 514 0.42 -0.81 7.47
C GLY A 514 0.56 -0.65 5.95
N GLU A 515 1.57 0.05 5.47
CA GLU A 515 1.85 0.25 4.05
C GLU A 515 3.09 -0.52 3.61
N VAL A 516 4.27 0.03 3.91
CA VAL A 516 5.57 -0.54 3.49
C VAL A 516 5.84 -1.89 4.15
N GLY A 517 5.43 -2.06 5.43
CA GLY A 517 5.55 -3.34 6.12
C GLY A 517 4.68 -4.41 5.47
N VAL A 518 3.42 -4.10 5.17
CA VAL A 518 2.52 -5.01 4.47
C VAL A 518 3.05 -5.33 3.07
N ALA A 519 3.51 -4.34 2.30
CA ALA A 519 4.10 -4.56 0.98
C ALA A 519 5.35 -5.46 1.04
N CYS A 520 6.19 -5.31 2.07
CA CYS A 520 7.35 -6.17 2.30
C CYS A 520 6.94 -7.63 2.54
N SER A 521 5.95 -7.86 3.41
CA SER A 521 5.38 -9.17 3.70
C SER A 521 4.77 -9.82 2.45
N MET A 522 3.93 -9.07 1.70
CA MET A 522 3.33 -9.49 0.44
C MET A 522 4.39 -9.91 -0.60
N ALA A 523 5.42 -9.07 -0.76
CA ALA A 523 6.48 -9.31 -1.74
C ALA A 523 7.38 -10.50 -1.33
N ALA A 524 7.64 -10.69 -0.03
CA ALA A 524 8.41 -11.82 0.48
C ALA A 524 7.69 -13.15 0.21
N ALA A 525 6.41 -13.23 0.53
CA ALA A 525 5.58 -14.40 0.24
C ALA A 525 5.54 -14.71 -1.25
N ALA A 526 5.25 -13.70 -2.08
CA ALA A 526 5.12 -13.86 -3.52
C ALA A 526 6.45 -14.29 -4.19
N PHE A 527 7.57 -13.73 -3.74
CA PHE A 527 8.88 -14.13 -4.23
C PHE A 527 9.22 -15.58 -3.81
N THR A 528 8.86 -15.99 -2.59
CA THR A 528 9.01 -17.36 -2.11
C THR A 528 8.19 -18.34 -2.96
N ALA A 529 6.97 -17.98 -3.35
CA ALA A 529 6.12 -18.81 -4.19
C ALA A 529 6.75 -19.07 -5.57
N VAL A 530 7.14 -18.01 -6.29
CA VAL A 530 7.75 -18.16 -7.63
C VAL A 530 9.15 -18.79 -7.60
N MET A 531 9.79 -18.82 -6.43
CA MET A 531 11.03 -19.57 -6.19
C MET A 531 10.79 -21.06 -5.86
N GLY A 532 9.54 -21.51 -5.83
CA GLY A 532 9.14 -22.89 -5.58
C GLY A 532 9.09 -23.29 -4.09
N GLY A 533 8.86 -22.32 -3.20
CA GLY A 533 8.68 -22.58 -1.77
C GLY A 533 7.36 -23.30 -1.47
N THR A 534 7.33 -24.05 -0.34
CA THR A 534 6.09 -24.65 0.18
C THR A 534 5.16 -23.58 0.75
N VAL A 535 3.88 -23.94 0.98
CA VAL A 535 2.90 -23.00 1.54
C VAL A 535 3.31 -22.49 2.93
N GLU A 536 3.98 -23.32 3.74
CA GLU A 536 4.51 -22.97 5.05
C GLU A 536 5.72 -22.02 4.92
N GLN A 537 6.60 -22.25 3.94
CA GLN A 537 7.72 -21.34 3.66
C GLN A 537 7.23 -19.99 3.16
N ILE A 538 6.13 -19.96 2.37
CA ILE A 538 5.50 -18.72 1.89
C ILE A 538 4.95 -17.92 3.07
N GLU A 539 4.23 -18.57 3.99
CA GLU A 539 3.70 -17.94 5.19
C GLU A 539 4.81 -17.43 6.11
N ASN A 540 5.86 -18.22 6.33
CA ASN A 540 7.03 -17.82 7.12
C ASN A 540 7.77 -16.62 6.48
N ALA A 541 7.92 -16.58 5.17
CA ALA A 541 8.50 -15.43 4.49
C ALA A 541 7.66 -14.16 4.70
N ALA A 542 6.32 -14.27 4.66
CA ALA A 542 5.41 -13.17 4.94
C ALA A 542 5.55 -12.66 6.37
N GLU A 543 5.64 -13.57 7.34
CA GLU A 543 5.84 -13.28 8.76
C GLU A 543 7.13 -12.49 8.96
N ILE A 544 8.29 -13.04 8.55
CA ILE A 544 9.61 -12.40 8.65
C ILE A 544 9.60 -11.03 7.99
N GLY A 545 8.94 -10.91 6.83
CA GLY A 545 8.82 -9.66 6.07
C GLY A 545 8.14 -8.56 6.87
N MET A 546 7.13 -8.88 7.69
CA MET A 546 6.44 -7.90 8.53
C MET A 546 7.19 -7.65 9.84
N GLU A 547 7.70 -8.67 10.50
CA GLU A 547 8.33 -8.56 11.82
C GLU A 547 9.34 -7.39 11.87
N HIS A 548 10.19 -7.27 10.87
CA HIS A 548 11.19 -6.20 10.76
C HIS A 548 10.62 -4.81 10.48
N ASN A 549 9.33 -4.70 10.23
CA ASN A 549 8.64 -3.45 9.92
C ASN A 549 7.67 -3.01 11.03
N LEU A 550 7.52 -3.81 12.10
CA LEU A 550 6.71 -3.43 13.26
C LEU A 550 7.20 -2.12 13.87
N GLY A 551 6.24 -1.26 14.23
CA GLY A 551 6.52 0.05 14.82
C GLY A 551 6.94 1.15 13.84
N LEU A 552 6.92 0.91 12.51
CA LEU A 552 7.23 1.93 11.51
C LEU A 552 6.16 3.03 11.52
N THR A 553 6.58 4.24 11.87
CA THR A 553 5.73 5.45 11.91
C THR A 553 5.45 5.98 10.51
N CYS A 554 4.40 6.78 10.34
CA CYS A 554 4.15 7.58 9.14
C CYS A 554 4.20 9.06 9.48
N ASP A 555 5.35 9.67 9.27
CA ASP A 555 5.70 11.01 9.69
C ASP A 555 6.42 11.81 8.57
N PRO A 556 5.85 11.86 7.35
CA PRO A 556 6.50 12.51 6.22
C PRO A 556 6.55 14.03 6.41
N PRO A 557 7.73 14.68 6.19
CA PRO A 557 7.83 16.12 6.21
C PRO A 557 6.85 16.77 5.24
N MET A 558 6.12 17.79 5.71
CA MET A 558 5.10 18.53 4.96
C MET A 558 3.95 17.67 4.40
N GLY A 559 3.75 16.45 4.88
CA GLY A 559 2.78 15.53 4.31
C GLY A 559 3.13 15.00 2.91
N LEU A 560 4.39 15.11 2.48
CA LEU A 560 4.82 14.69 1.15
C LEU A 560 5.25 13.22 1.15
N VAL A 561 4.69 12.41 0.23
CA VAL A 561 5.11 11.00 0.01
C VAL A 561 6.44 10.95 -0.75
N VAL A 562 7.49 11.51 -0.15
CA VAL A 562 8.83 11.61 -0.74
C VAL A 562 9.85 10.99 0.21
N ILE A 563 10.14 11.67 1.33
CA ILE A 563 11.02 11.17 2.38
C ILE A 563 10.17 11.01 3.66
N PRO A 564 10.23 9.86 4.32
CA PRO A 564 11.12 8.69 4.12
C PRO A 564 10.57 7.64 3.16
N CYS A 565 9.41 7.82 2.53
CA CYS A 565 8.68 6.79 1.78
C CYS A 565 9.53 6.14 0.67
N ILE A 566 10.23 6.93 -0.14
CA ILE A 566 11.07 6.45 -1.25
C ILE A 566 12.16 5.50 -0.73
N GLU A 567 12.83 5.87 0.37
CA GLU A 567 13.91 5.08 0.96
C GLU A 567 13.41 3.82 1.65
N ARG A 568 12.27 3.92 2.36
CA ARG A 568 11.63 2.77 3.02
C ARG A 568 11.23 1.69 2.03
N ASN A 569 10.73 2.05 0.84
CA ASN A 569 10.38 1.08 -0.20
C ASN A 569 11.62 0.36 -0.74
N ALA A 570 12.72 1.06 -0.99
CA ALA A 570 13.97 0.44 -1.43
C ALA A 570 14.49 -0.56 -0.39
N LEU A 571 14.46 -0.19 0.90
CA LEU A 571 14.83 -1.09 1.99
C LEU A 571 13.87 -2.27 2.12
N ALA A 572 12.56 -2.04 2.01
CA ALA A 572 11.56 -3.09 2.11
C ALA A 572 11.68 -4.12 0.98
N ALA A 573 11.96 -3.69 -0.24
CA ALA A 573 12.18 -4.60 -1.37
C ALA A 573 13.40 -5.52 -1.14
N VAL A 574 14.49 -4.98 -0.61
CA VAL A 574 15.67 -5.79 -0.23
C VAL A 574 15.34 -6.73 0.93
N LYS A 575 14.64 -6.26 1.96
CA LYS A 575 14.18 -7.09 3.08
C LYS A 575 13.28 -8.23 2.62
N ALA A 576 12.36 -7.98 1.68
CA ALA A 576 11.45 -8.99 1.15
C ALA A 576 12.21 -10.16 0.51
N VAL A 577 13.21 -9.88 -0.34
CA VAL A 577 14.07 -10.93 -0.93
C VAL A 577 14.89 -11.65 0.14
N THR A 578 15.36 -10.94 1.17
CA THR A 578 16.10 -11.55 2.27
C THR A 578 15.20 -12.44 3.12
N ALA A 579 13.97 -12.01 3.45
CA ALA A 579 12.98 -12.79 4.19
C ALA A 579 12.61 -14.08 3.44
N ALA A 580 12.34 -13.97 2.15
CA ALA A 580 12.10 -15.13 1.28
C ALA A 580 13.28 -16.12 1.29
N GLN A 581 14.51 -15.61 1.18
CA GLN A 581 15.70 -16.47 1.19
C GLN A 581 15.90 -17.16 2.54
N LEU A 582 15.55 -16.50 3.65
CA LEU A 582 15.59 -17.14 4.99
C LEU A 582 14.55 -18.26 5.09
N ALA A 583 13.33 -18.02 4.67
CA ALA A 583 12.25 -19.01 4.69
C ALA A 583 12.54 -20.22 3.78
N LEU A 584 13.05 -19.98 2.55
CA LEU A 584 13.41 -21.04 1.60
C LEU A 584 14.56 -21.93 2.10
N ASN A 585 15.44 -21.42 2.97
CA ASN A 585 16.51 -22.22 3.57
C ASN A 585 16.03 -23.02 4.81
N GLY A 586 14.82 -22.77 5.31
CA GLY A 586 14.17 -23.51 6.37
C GLY A 586 13.33 -24.68 5.84
N ASP A 587 12.75 -25.44 6.74
CA ASP A 587 11.82 -26.54 6.46
C ASP A 587 10.35 -26.13 6.53
N GLY A 588 10.07 -24.84 6.65
CA GLY A 588 8.72 -24.27 6.84
C GLY A 588 8.26 -24.23 8.30
N SER A 589 8.95 -24.91 9.23
CA SER A 589 8.62 -24.83 10.65
C SER A 589 9.13 -23.52 11.26
N HIS A 590 8.28 -22.80 11.96
CA HIS A 590 8.63 -21.57 12.65
C HIS A 590 7.79 -21.34 13.92
N ARG A 591 8.24 -20.44 14.78
CA ARG A 591 7.63 -20.26 16.11
C ARG A 591 6.56 -19.18 16.12
N VAL A 592 6.74 -18.13 15.36
CA VAL A 592 5.84 -16.99 15.27
C VAL A 592 5.05 -17.10 13.97
N THR A 593 3.72 -17.11 14.03
CA THR A 593 2.87 -17.21 12.85
C THR A 593 2.56 -15.85 12.26
N LEU A 594 2.21 -15.82 10.98
CA LEU A 594 1.77 -14.60 10.31
C LEU A 594 0.57 -13.95 11.01
N ASP A 595 -0.37 -14.75 11.53
CA ASP A 595 -1.53 -14.24 12.27
C ASP A 595 -1.12 -13.53 13.58
N GLN A 596 -0.11 -14.06 14.27
CA GLN A 596 0.43 -13.42 15.46
C GLN A 596 1.11 -12.09 15.15
N VAL A 597 1.82 -12.01 14.02
CA VAL A 597 2.47 -10.76 13.58
C VAL A 597 1.42 -9.73 13.12
N ILE A 598 0.36 -10.16 12.42
CA ILE A 598 -0.76 -9.28 12.06
C ILE A 598 -1.44 -8.71 13.31
N ALA A 599 -1.72 -9.55 14.31
CA ALA A 599 -2.28 -9.11 15.58
C ALA A 599 -1.34 -8.14 16.32
N THR A 600 -0.03 -8.40 16.30
CA THR A 600 1.00 -7.52 16.88
C THR A 600 1.05 -6.19 16.13
N MET A 601 0.97 -6.19 14.80
CA MET A 601 0.92 -4.98 13.98
C MET A 601 -0.31 -4.13 14.35
N ARG A 602 -1.48 -4.75 14.50
CA ARG A 602 -2.70 -4.07 14.92
C ARG A 602 -2.51 -3.42 16.30
N GLN A 603 -2.01 -4.17 17.28
CA GLN A 603 -1.79 -3.65 18.63
C GLN A 603 -0.78 -2.49 18.63
N THR A 604 0.35 -2.65 17.96
CA THR A 604 1.37 -1.60 17.83
C THR A 604 0.79 -0.36 17.15
N GLY A 605 -0.08 -0.55 16.15
CA GLY A 605 -0.78 0.54 15.50
C GLY A 605 -1.73 1.28 16.46
N ILE A 606 -2.45 0.57 17.31
CA ILE A 606 -3.32 1.18 18.33
C ILE A 606 -2.48 1.97 19.34
N ASP A 607 -1.37 1.42 19.81
CA ASP A 607 -0.49 2.02 20.80
C ASP A 607 0.31 3.21 20.25
N MET A 608 0.48 3.29 18.93
CA MET A 608 1.19 4.39 18.26
C MET A 608 0.42 5.71 18.44
N MET A 609 1.10 6.74 18.93
CA MET A 609 0.50 8.07 19.10
C MET A 609 0.07 8.66 17.73
N SER A 610 -1.06 9.36 17.72
CA SER A 610 -1.65 9.95 16.49
C SER A 610 -0.68 10.81 15.68
N LYS A 611 0.21 11.55 16.34
CA LYS A 611 1.23 12.39 15.69
C LYS A 611 2.24 11.63 14.82
N TYR A 612 2.28 10.30 14.90
CA TYR A 612 3.11 9.42 14.08
C TYR A 612 2.32 8.68 12.99
N LYS A 613 1.06 9.09 12.76
CA LYS A 613 0.11 8.43 11.84
C LYS A 613 -0.39 9.39 10.77
N GLU A 614 0.47 9.74 9.82
CA GLU A 614 0.13 10.56 8.64
C GLU A 614 -0.46 11.96 9.00
N THR A 615 0.06 12.58 10.08
CA THR A 615 -0.37 13.93 10.50
C THR A 615 0.66 15.02 10.26
N SER A 616 1.93 14.65 10.05
CA SER A 616 3.09 15.56 9.99
C SER A 616 3.31 16.42 11.28
N GLU A 617 2.76 15.96 12.40
CA GLU A 617 2.88 16.64 13.70
C GLU A 617 4.00 16.08 14.59
N GLY A 618 4.72 15.05 14.13
CA GLY A 618 5.77 14.38 14.91
C GLY A 618 6.89 13.81 14.06
N GLY A 619 7.85 13.16 14.70
CA GLY A 619 8.92 12.42 14.05
C GLY A 619 9.76 13.24 13.07
N LEU A 620 9.95 12.73 11.86
CA LEU A 620 10.74 13.42 10.82
C LEU A 620 10.11 14.74 10.39
N ALA A 621 8.79 14.84 10.40
CA ALA A 621 8.08 16.05 9.97
C ALA A 621 8.48 17.29 10.79
N VAL A 622 8.75 17.13 12.08
CA VAL A 622 9.16 18.23 12.98
C VAL A 622 10.67 18.35 13.16
N ASN A 623 11.44 17.31 12.77
CA ASN A 623 12.90 17.30 12.93
C ASN A 623 13.66 17.61 11.63
N VAL A 624 12.97 17.65 10.48
CA VAL A 624 13.55 18.08 9.21
C VAL A 624 13.19 19.55 9.00
N PRO A 625 14.14 20.49 9.14
CA PRO A 625 13.85 21.90 8.91
C PRO A 625 13.52 22.12 7.44
N VAL A 626 12.39 22.76 7.19
CA VAL A 626 12.01 23.26 5.87
C VAL A 626 12.46 24.72 5.81
N CYS A 627 13.51 24.99 5.05
CA CYS A 627 14.05 26.34 4.86
C CYS A 627 13.33 27.07 3.74
#